data_e306444e20ec100c0ee34afadbda124f
#
_entry.id   e306444e20ec100c0ee34afadbda124f
#
_cell.length_a   1.000
_cell.length_b   1.000
_cell.length_c   1.000
_cell.angle_alpha   90.00
_cell.angle_beta   90.00
_cell.angle_gamma   90.00
#
_symmetry.space_group_name_H-M   'P 1'
#
loop_
_entity.id
_entity.type
_entity.pdbx_description
1 polymer ?
#
loop_
_entity_poly.entity_id
_entity_poly.type
_entity_poly.pdbx_seq_one_letter_code
_entity_poly.pdbx_strand_id
1 'polypeptide(L)'
;MKTLSSFVSIVVGSLLMASPVAAQHVDKATQLHQDMRKLWTDHTVWTRDYIVAAVDDRPDAQAAANRLLRNQEDIGSAVGAYYGQAAGQQLTSLLKQHIAIAVDLIKAAKAGNQAGQKVANDKWQQNAVDIATFLSKANPNWPNGVLVDMMKMHLATTTDEVVARLKHDWEADVRAYDAVYNHILMMADALSDGIVKQFPEKFKAS
;
A
#
# COMPACT_ATOMS: atom_id res chain seq x y z
N MET A 1 -3.89 4.04 -86.93
CA MET A 1 -3.29 2.94 -86.16
C MET A 1 -2.94 3.53 -84.79
N LYS A 2 -3.75 3.21 -83.76
CA LYS A 2 -3.55 3.66 -82.36
C LYS A 2 -3.12 2.46 -81.55
N THR A 3 -1.90 2.49 -81.06
CA THR A 3 -1.37 1.46 -80.18
C THR A 3 -1.80 1.72 -78.73
N LEU A 4 -2.57 0.82 -78.15
CA LEU A 4 -2.90 0.81 -76.73
C LEU A 4 -1.71 0.19 -75.96
N SER A 5 -1.18 0.94 -75.04
CA SER A 5 -0.16 0.48 -74.09
C SER A 5 -0.87 0.07 -72.78
N SER A 6 -0.84 -1.22 -72.44
CA SER A 6 -1.41 -1.74 -71.18
C SER A 6 -0.39 -1.62 -70.09
N PHE A 7 -0.70 -0.84 -69.05
CA PHE A 7 0.06 -0.82 -67.79
C PHE A 7 -0.43 -1.94 -66.86
N VAL A 8 0.42 -2.89 -66.54
CA VAL A 8 0.18 -3.90 -65.53
C VAL A 8 0.68 -3.35 -64.19
N SER A 9 -0.25 -3.04 -63.30
CA SER A 9 0.10 -2.63 -61.92
C SER A 9 0.30 -3.88 -61.06
N ILE A 10 1.53 -4.11 -60.63
CA ILE A 10 1.86 -5.15 -59.65
C ILE A 10 1.61 -4.59 -58.25
N VAL A 11 0.56 -5.09 -57.57
CA VAL A 11 0.30 -4.79 -56.16
C VAL A 11 1.14 -5.77 -55.32
N VAL A 12 2.24 -5.25 -54.75
CA VAL A 12 3.02 -6.01 -53.77
C VAL A 12 2.31 -5.91 -52.42
N GLY A 13 1.57 -6.97 -52.04
CA GLY A 13 0.95 -7.08 -50.74
C GLY A 13 2.03 -7.41 -49.69
N SER A 14 2.40 -6.44 -48.87
CA SER A 14 3.25 -6.67 -47.68
C SER A 14 2.45 -7.41 -46.61
N LEU A 15 2.72 -8.70 -46.46
CA LEU A 15 2.16 -9.52 -45.39
C LEU A 15 2.90 -9.16 -44.09
N LEU A 16 2.29 -8.30 -43.25
CA LEU A 16 2.77 -8.00 -41.90
C LEU A 16 2.57 -9.27 -41.04
N MET A 17 3.63 -10.04 -40.90
CA MET A 17 3.69 -11.12 -39.91
C MET A 17 3.68 -10.52 -38.52
N ALA A 18 2.52 -10.48 -37.86
CA ALA A 18 2.43 -10.18 -36.44
C ALA A 18 3.08 -11.33 -35.66
N SER A 19 4.29 -11.11 -35.14
CA SER A 19 4.89 -12.05 -34.20
C SER A 19 3.99 -12.14 -32.95
N PRO A 20 3.63 -13.34 -32.48
CA PRO A 20 2.90 -13.47 -31.23
C PRO A 20 3.79 -12.89 -30.10
N VAL A 21 3.31 -11.85 -29.43
CA VAL A 21 3.92 -11.39 -28.18
C VAL A 21 3.71 -12.53 -27.19
N ALA A 22 4.77 -13.27 -26.90
CA ALA A 22 4.74 -14.28 -25.86
C ALA A 22 4.42 -13.54 -24.54
N ALA A 23 3.28 -13.88 -23.93
CA ALA A 23 2.96 -13.36 -22.60
C ALA A 23 4.11 -13.73 -21.67
N GLN A 24 4.85 -12.73 -21.17
CA GLN A 24 5.89 -12.95 -20.19
C GLN A 24 5.23 -13.55 -18.94
N HIS A 25 5.60 -14.77 -18.61
CA HIS A 25 5.15 -15.44 -17.40
C HIS A 25 5.84 -14.75 -16.21
N VAL A 26 5.11 -13.90 -15.49
CA VAL A 26 5.61 -13.29 -14.25
C VAL A 26 5.79 -14.40 -13.23
N ASP A 27 6.99 -14.53 -12.65
CA ASP A 27 7.21 -15.51 -11.60
C ASP A 27 6.41 -15.18 -10.33
N LYS A 28 6.13 -16.19 -9.51
CA LYS A 28 5.24 -16.07 -8.33
C LYS A 28 5.77 -15.10 -7.28
N ALA A 29 7.08 -14.97 -7.13
CA ALA A 29 7.68 -14.02 -6.17
C ALA A 29 7.49 -12.59 -6.66
N THR A 30 7.75 -12.33 -7.92
CA THR A 30 7.46 -11.02 -8.54
C THR A 30 5.97 -10.67 -8.44
N GLN A 31 5.08 -11.64 -8.68
CA GLN A 31 3.63 -11.42 -8.51
C GLN A 31 3.29 -11.03 -7.07
N LEU A 32 3.84 -11.74 -6.06
CA LEU A 32 3.63 -11.37 -4.65
C LEU A 32 4.08 -9.94 -4.36
N HIS A 33 5.27 -9.54 -4.83
CA HIS A 33 5.75 -8.17 -4.66
C HIS A 33 4.79 -7.14 -5.28
N GLN A 34 4.31 -7.38 -6.49
CA GLN A 34 3.35 -6.49 -7.17
C GLN A 34 2.04 -6.40 -6.39
N ASP A 35 1.49 -7.52 -5.94
CA ASP A 35 0.25 -7.56 -5.18
C ASP A 35 0.38 -6.86 -3.82
N MET A 36 1.47 -7.10 -3.10
CA MET A 36 1.75 -6.43 -1.83
C MET A 36 1.96 -4.93 -2.03
N ARG A 37 2.74 -4.51 -3.01
CA ARG A 37 2.91 -3.10 -3.34
C ARG A 37 1.58 -2.43 -3.68
N LYS A 38 0.69 -3.12 -4.43
CA LYS A 38 -0.66 -2.61 -4.70
C LYS A 38 -1.47 -2.42 -3.42
N LEU A 39 -1.50 -3.43 -2.53
CA LEU A 39 -2.26 -3.36 -1.28
C LEU A 39 -1.78 -2.22 -0.38
N TRP A 40 -0.46 -2.03 -0.26
CA TRP A 40 0.12 -0.98 0.56
C TRP A 40 0.06 0.41 -0.12
N THR A 41 0.06 0.49 -1.45
CA THR A 41 -0.30 1.71 -2.18
C THR A 41 -1.75 2.09 -1.92
N ASP A 42 -2.68 1.14 -2.02
CA ASP A 42 -4.10 1.38 -1.69
C ASP A 42 -4.25 1.89 -0.25
N HIS A 43 -3.45 1.38 0.70
CA HIS A 43 -3.42 1.86 2.08
C HIS A 43 -3.06 3.35 2.16
N THR A 44 -1.99 3.78 1.52
CA THR A 44 -1.57 5.20 1.57
C THR A 44 -2.50 6.12 0.79
N VAL A 45 -3.01 5.69 -0.36
CA VAL A 45 -3.96 6.47 -1.16
C VAL A 45 -5.25 6.75 -0.38
N TRP A 46 -5.84 5.71 0.25
CA TRP A 46 -7.07 5.88 1.02
C TRP A 46 -6.84 6.57 2.37
N THR A 47 -5.64 6.45 2.95
CA THR A 47 -5.22 7.26 4.11
C THR A 47 -5.15 8.74 3.73
N ARG A 48 -4.49 9.06 2.61
CA ARG A 48 -4.42 10.41 2.06
C ARG A 48 -5.79 11.00 1.81
N ASP A 49 -6.66 10.26 1.12
CA ASP A 49 -8.01 10.70 0.81
C ASP A 49 -8.81 10.99 2.09
N TYR A 50 -8.68 10.12 3.11
CA TYR A 50 -9.30 10.35 4.41
C TYR A 50 -8.72 11.60 5.11
N ILE A 51 -7.40 11.78 5.15
CA ILE A 51 -6.77 12.96 5.78
C ILE A 51 -7.29 14.25 5.14
N VAL A 52 -7.26 14.32 3.81
CA VAL A 52 -7.74 15.49 3.06
C VAL A 52 -9.22 15.76 3.35
N ALA A 53 -10.06 14.74 3.29
CA ALA A 53 -11.48 14.87 3.52
C ALA A 53 -11.81 15.26 4.97
N ALA A 54 -11.12 14.66 5.96
CA ALA A 54 -11.37 14.91 7.38
C ALA A 54 -10.89 16.30 7.83
N VAL A 55 -9.73 16.75 7.31
CA VAL A 55 -9.19 18.07 7.65
C VAL A 55 -10.04 19.18 7.04
N ASP A 56 -10.52 19.01 5.82
CA ASP A 56 -11.29 20.02 5.06
C ASP A 56 -12.82 19.90 5.25
N ASP A 57 -13.32 19.08 6.21
CA ASP A 57 -14.75 18.83 6.46
C ASP A 57 -15.53 18.37 5.23
N ARG A 58 -14.91 17.60 4.35
CA ARG A 58 -15.57 17.11 3.16
C ARG A 58 -16.58 16.00 3.48
N PRO A 59 -17.70 15.93 2.75
CA PRO A 59 -18.78 14.97 3.03
C PRO A 59 -18.39 13.51 2.74
N ASP A 60 -17.32 13.27 1.97
CA ASP A 60 -16.84 11.95 1.58
C ASP A 60 -15.87 11.32 2.61
N ALA A 61 -15.48 12.01 3.69
CA ALA A 61 -14.56 11.50 4.71
C ALA A 61 -14.95 10.11 5.24
N GLN A 62 -16.25 9.87 5.49
CA GLN A 62 -16.71 8.56 5.98
C GLN A 62 -16.56 7.46 4.90
N ALA A 63 -16.77 7.80 3.63
CA ALA A 63 -16.59 6.84 2.53
C ALA A 63 -15.12 6.44 2.37
N ALA A 64 -14.19 7.41 2.45
CA ALA A 64 -12.76 7.18 2.43
C ALA A 64 -12.32 6.29 3.61
N ALA A 65 -12.78 6.59 4.84
CA ALA A 65 -12.50 5.78 6.03
C ALA A 65 -13.01 4.32 5.86
N ASN A 66 -14.20 4.13 5.36
CA ASN A 66 -14.78 2.81 5.13
C ASN A 66 -13.98 2.03 4.08
N ARG A 67 -13.51 2.69 3.02
CA ARG A 67 -12.67 2.04 2.01
C ARG A 67 -11.29 1.68 2.57
N LEU A 68 -10.70 2.55 3.38
CA LEU A 68 -9.44 2.28 4.09
C LEU A 68 -9.58 1.06 5.02
N LEU A 69 -10.68 0.96 5.78
CA LEU A 69 -10.93 -0.20 6.65
C LEU A 69 -11.06 -1.51 5.86
N ARG A 70 -11.66 -1.51 4.67
CA ARG A 70 -11.67 -2.69 3.79
C ARG A 70 -10.30 -3.07 3.28
N ASN A 71 -9.43 -2.10 3.00
CA ASN A 71 -8.05 -2.38 2.63
C ASN A 71 -7.31 -3.16 3.73
N GLN A 72 -7.62 -2.93 5.03
CA GLN A 72 -7.03 -3.72 6.11
C GLN A 72 -7.46 -5.20 6.06
N GLU A 73 -8.68 -5.47 5.61
CA GLU A 73 -9.16 -6.84 5.37
C GLU A 73 -8.43 -7.48 4.18
N ASP A 74 -8.21 -6.71 3.11
CA ASP A 74 -7.48 -7.17 1.93
C ASP A 74 -6.03 -7.55 2.30
N ILE A 75 -5.33 -6.70 3.08
CA ILE A 75 -3.96 -6.96 3.57
C ILE A 75 -3.93 -8.19 4.48
N GLY A 76 -4.85 -8.28 5.44
CA GLY A 76 -4.94 -9.44 6.33
C GLY A 76 -5.21 -10.73 5.57
N SER A 77 -6.04 -10.69 4.53
CA SER A 77 -6.35 -11.84 3.68
C SER A 77 -5.11 -12.29 2.88
N ALA A 78 -4.34 -11.35 2.34
CA ALA A 78 -3.10 -11.65 1.61
C ALA A 78 -2.07 -12.36 2.51
N VAL A 79 -1.89 -11.87 3.75
CA VAL A 79 -1.02 -12.52 4.73
C VAL A 79 -1.59 -13.87 5.18
N GLY A 80 -2.90 -13.95 5.37
CA GLY A 80 -3.60 -15.20 5.73
C GLY A 80 -3.41 -16.33 4.73
N ALA A 81 -3.17 -16.05 3.46
CA ALA A 81 -2.87 -17.04 2.43
C ALA A 81 -1.56 -17.82 2.71
N TYR A 82 -0.63 -17.24 3.46
CA TYR A 82 0.65 -17.84 3.83
C TYR A 82 0.67 -18.37 5.27
N TYR A 83 0.06 -17.64 6.21
CA TYR A 83 0.13 -17.89 7.65
C TYR A 83 -1.15 -18.51 8.24
N GLY A 84 -2.17 -18.74 7.41
CA GLY A 84 -3.47 -19.26 7.81
C GLY A 84 -4.48 -18.18 8.20
N GLN A 85 -5.76 -18.56 8.13
CA GLN A 85 -6.89 -17.64 8.30
C GLN A 85 -6.85 -16.90 9.65
N ALA A 86 -6.52 -17.60 10.74
CA ALA A 86 -6.47 -17.00 12.08
C ALA A 86 -5.42 -15.88 12.17
N ALA A 87 -4.23 -16.07 11.56
CA ALA A 87 -3.20 -15.06 11.52
C ALA A 87 -3.64 -13.85 10.66
N GLY A 88 -4.28 -14.09 9.52
CA GLY A 88 -4.85 -13.03 8.69
C GLY A 88 -5.89 -12.19 9.42
N GLN A 89 -6.81 -12.82 10.15
CA GLN A 89 -7.83 -12.16 10.96
C GLN A 89 -7.22 -11.34 12.11
N GLN A 90 -6.20 -11.88 12.78
CA GLN A 90 -5.49 -11.16 13.84
C GLN A 90 -4.79 -9.91 13.29
N LEU A 91 -4.10 -10.02 12.15
CA LEU A 91 -3.49 -8.87 11.51
C LEU A 91 -4.54 -7.84 11.08
N THR A 92 -5.65 -8.28 10.47
CA THR A 92 -6.78 -7.38 10.13
C THR A 92 -7.26 -6.60 11.34
N SER A 93 -7.42 -7.27 12.49
CA SER A 93 -7.85 -6.61 13.74
C SER A 93 -6.87 -5.54 14.19
N LEU A 94 -5.57 -5.84 14.21
CA LEU A 94 -4.51 -4.89 14.59
C LEU A 94 -4.46 -3.70 13.65
N LEU A 95 -4.57 -3.93 12.33
CA LEU A 95 -4.56 -2.88 11.33
C LEU A 95 -5.83 -2.00 11.40
N LYS A 96 -7.01 -2.57 11.63
CA LYS A 96 -8.24 -1.77 11.84
C LYS A 96 -8.15 -0.92 13.10
N GLN A 97 -7.56 -1.43 14.18
CA GLN A 97 -7.29 -0.63 15.38
C GLN A 97 -6.32 0.51 15.06
N HIS A 98 -5.27 0.24 14.25
CA HIS A 98 -4.32 1.24 13.79
C HIS A 98 -5.04 2.42 13.13
N ILE A 99 -5.93 2.14 12.19
CA ILE A 99 -6.72 3.16 11.48
C ILE A 99 -7.66 3.91 12.42
N ALA A 100 -8.37 3.20 13.32
CA ALA A 100 -9.28 3.84 14.26
C ALA A 100 -8.56 4.84 15.18
N ILE A 101 -7.37 4.47 15.69
CA ILE A 101 -6.56 5.35 16.53
C ILE A 101 -6.04 6.56 15.73
N ALA A 102 -5.60 6.36 14.47
CA ALA A 102 -5.19 7.45 13.59
C ALA A 102 -6.33 8.45 13.34
N VAL A 103 -7.56 7.96 13.13
CA VAL A 103 -8.77 8.78 13.01
C VAL A 103 -9.00 9.64 14.26
N ASP A 104 -8.87 9.04 15.45
CA ASP A 104 -9.02 9.77 16.72
C ASP A 104 -7.91 10.83 16.88
N LEU A 105 -6.67 10.51 16.50
CA LEU A 105 -5.55 11.44 16.53
C LEU A 105 -5.79 12.65 15.61
N ILE A 106 -6.23 12.42 14.37
CA ILE A 106 -6.54 13.48 13.39
C ILE A 106 -7.67 14.38 13.91
N LYS A 107 -8.74 13.79 14.45
CA LYS A 107 -9.85 14.55 15.05
C LYS A 107 -9.39 15.42 16.22
N ALA A 108 -8.56 14.85 17.11
CA ALA A 108 -8.01 15.60 18.24
C ALA A 108 -7.08 16.73 17.79
N ALA A 109 -6.25 16.49 16.77
CA ALA A 109 -5.35 17.48 16.19
C ALA A 109 -6.15 18.64 15.56
N LYS A 110 -7.17 18.33 14.77
CA LYS A 110 -8.04 19.32 14.13
C LYS A 110 -8.79 20.18 15.17
N ALA A 111 -9.23 19.58 16.27
CA ALA A 111 -9.91 20.28 17.36
C ALA A 111 -8.97 21.06 18.29
N GLY A 112 -7.65 21.01 18.08
CA GLY A 112 -6.66 21.62 18.99
C GLY A 112 -6.61 20.96 20.37
N ASN A 113 -7.17 19.76 20.54
CA ASN A 113 -7.20 19.02 21.80
C ASN A 113 -5.87 18.31 22.07
N GLN A 114 -4.93 19.01 22.69
CA GLN A 114 -3.56 18.47 22.99
C GLN A 114 -3.59 17.22 23.87
N ALA A 115 -4.48 17.16 24.88
CA ALA A 115 -4.59 15.99 25.74
C ALA A 115 -5.08 14.76 24.95
N GLY A 116 -6.09 14.95 24.10
CA GLY A 116 -6.59 13.91 23.20
C GLY A 116 -5.53 13.44 22.21
N GLN A 117 -4.76 14.37 21.62
CA GLN A 117 -3.65 14.05 20.72
C GLN A 117 -2.61 13.16 21.42
N LYS A 118 -2.19 13.54 22.64
CA LYS A 118 -1.23 12.75 23.40
C LYS A 118 -1.73 11.34 23.65
N VAL A 119 -2.96 11.18 24.12
CA VAL A 119 -3.56 9.86 24.40
C VAL A 119 -3.67 9.00 23.14
N ALA A 120 -4.12 9.60 22.04
CA ALA A 120 -4.22 8.87 20.76
C ALA A 120 -2.84 8.50 20.21
N ASN A 121 -1.85 9.40 20.27
CA ASN A 121 -0.50 9.11 19.83
C ASN A 121 0.14 7.98 20.64
N ASP A 122 0.03 8.00 21.98
CA ASP A 122 0.59 6.95 22.82
C ASP A 122 -0.02 5.56 22.47
N LYS A 123 -1.33 5.51 22.22
CA LYS A 123 -2.01 4.28 21.76
C LYS A 123 -1.53 3.86 20.36
N TRP A 124 -1.30 4.82 19.46
CA TRP A 124 -0.87 4.54 18.09
C TRP A 124 0.54 3.97 18.06
N GLN A 125 1.45 4.53 18.86
CA GLN A 125 2.79 4.00 19.05
C GLN A 125 2.77 2.56 19.62
N GLN A 126 1.92 2.30 20.63
CA GLN A 126 1.78 0.95 21.18
C GLN A 126 1.23 -0.03 20.14
N ASN A 127 0.18 0.34 19.40
CA ASN A 127 -0.37 -0.49 18.34
C ASN A 127 0.67 -0.80 17.24
N ALA A 128 1.54 0.15 16.89
CA ALA A 128 2.65 -0.08 15.96
C ALA A 128 3.63 -1.16 16.48
N VAL A 129 3.95 -1.13 17.78
CA VAL A 129 4.77 -2.18 18.42
C VAL A 129 4.04 -3.54 18.42
N ASP A 130 2.73 -3.55 18.65
CA ASP A 130 1.93 -4.77 18.66
C ASP A 130 1.88 -5.41 17.27
N ILE A 131 1.72 -4.61 16.19
CA ILE A 131 1.79 -5.08 14.80
C ILE A 131 3.17 -5.67 14.49
N ALA A 132 4.24 -4.94 14.82
CA ALA A 132 5.62 -5.41 14.61
C ALA A 132 5.90 -6.71 15.37
N THR A 133 5.43 -6.82 16.61
CA THR A 133 5.57 -8.01 17.45
C THR A 133 4.80 -9.20 16.88
N PHE A 134 3.59 -8.97 16.39
CA PHE A 134 2.79 -10.01 15.75
C PHE A 134 3.49 -10.55 14.50
N LEU A 135 3.93 -9.67 13.61
CA LEU A 135 4.60 -10.03 12.37
C LEU A 135 5.93 -10.77 12.63
N SER A 136 6.75 -10.27 13.54
CA SER A 136 8.05 -10.89 13.86
C SER A 136 7.91 -12.29 14.49
N LYS A 137 6.83 -12.55 15.23
CA LYS A 137 6.52 -13.89 15.73
C LYS A 137 6.07 -14.85 14.62
N ALA A 138 5.43 -14.34 13.59
CA ALA A 138 4.96 -15.15 12.46
C ALA A 138 6.10 -15.53 11.51
N ASN A 139 7.12 -14.66 11.38
CA ASN A 139 8.20 -14.86 10.41
C ASN A 139 9.57 -14.48 11.00
N PRO A 140 10.51 -15.43 11.13
CA PRO A 140 11.86 -15.15 11.64
C PRO A 140 12.70 -14.24 10.71
N ASN A 141 12.30 -14.08 9.44
CA ASN A 141 12.94 -13.16 8.50
C ASN A 141 12.46 -11.72 8.69
N TRP A 142 11.58 -11.44 9.64
CA TRP A 142 11.11 -10.11 10.03
C TRP A 142 11.61 -9.76 11.43
N PRO A 143 12.86 -9.28 11.60
CA PRO A 143 13.39 -8.94 12.89
C PRO A 143 12.53 -7.87 13.58
N ASN A 144 12.14 -8.10 14.84
CA ASN A 144 11.23 -7.21 15.56
C ASN A 144 11.72 -5.75 15.59
N GLY A 145 13.00 -5.52 15.91
CA GLY A 145 13.56 -4.17 15.95
C GLY A 145 13.42 -3.43 14.61
N VAL A 146 13.69 -4.12 13.50
CA VAL A 146 13.54 -3.55 12.16
C VAL A 146 12.09 -3.17 11.87
N LEU A 147 11.13 -4.06 12.19
CA LEU A 147 9.71 -3.76 12.00
C LEU A 147 9.23 -2.61 12.89
N VAL A 148 9.70 -2.54 14.14
CA VAL A 148 9.37 -1.44 15.06
C VAL A 148 9.87 -0.11 14.49
N ASP A 149 11.09 -0.07 13.97
CA ASP A 149 11.67 1.15 13.39
C ASP A 149 10.92 1.56 12.09
N MET A 150 10.56 0.59 11.24
CA MET A 150 9.72 0.85 10.07
C MET A 150 8.35 1.41 10.47
N MET A 151 7.69 0.81 11.45
CA MET A 151 6.39 1.31 11.95
C MET A 151 6.52 2.73 12.52
N LYS A 152 7.54 3.02 13.34
CA LYS A 152 7.78 4.38 13.87
C LYS A 152 7.99 5.40 12.76
N MET A 153 8.76 5.06 11.73
CA MET A 153 8.97 5.94 10.58
C MET A 153 7.65 6.18 9.83
N HIS A 154 6.84 5.14 9.64
CA HIS A 154 5.52 5.27 9.05
C HIS A 154 4.62 6.24 9.82
N LEU A 155 4.58 6.11 11.16
CA LEU A 155 3.80 7.01 12.00
C LEU A 155 4.32 8.46 11.92
N ALA A 156 5.64 8.65 11.92
CA ALA A 156 6.25 9.97 11.84
C ALA A 156 5.92 10.68 10.52
N THR A 157 6.13 10.00 9.39
CA THR A 157 5.86 10.57 8.05
C THR A 157 4.37 10.86 7.85
N THR A 158 3.47 9.98 8.34
CA THR A 158 2.03 10.22 8.29
C THR A 158 1.62 11.41 9.19
N THR A 159 2.26 11.57 10.35
CA THR A 159 2.04 12.73 11.23
C THR A 159 2.47 14.03 10.54
N ASP A 160 3.62 14.03 9.86
CA ASP A 160 4.10 15.20 9.11
C ASP A 160 3.11 15.62 8.02
N GLU A 161 2.51 14.65 7.31
CA GLU A 161 1.45 14.89 6.32
C GLU A 161 0.23 15.56 6.95
N VAL A 162 -0.29 15.01 8.06
CA VAL A 162 -1.44 15.57 8.77
C VAL A 162 -1.16 17.00 9.26
N VAL A 163 0.03 17.22 9.84
CA VAL A 163 0.43 18.54 10.36
C VAL A 163 0.58 19.56 9.23
N ALA A 164 1.19 19.20 8.12
CA ALA A 164 1.32 20.08 6.96
C ALA A 164 -0.08 20.45 6.41
N ARG A 165 -0.97 19.45 6.30
CA ARG A 165 -2.35 19.65 5.85
C ARG A 165 -3.15 20.60 6.76
N LEU A 166 -3.06 20.42 8.08
CA LEU A 166 -3.71 21.28 9.07
C LEU A 166 -3.18 22.73 9.05
N LYS A 167 -1.91 22.92 8.65
CA LYS A 167 -1.29 24.25 8.51
C LYS A 167 -1.56 24.91 7.15
N HIS A 168 -2.22 24.21 6.23
CA HIS A 168 -2.39 24.62 4.83
C HIS A 168 -1.06 24.88 4.10
N ASP A 169 0.01 24.16 4.50
CA ASP A 169 1.29 24.15 3.81
C ASP A 169 1.27 23.05 2.74
N TRP A 170 0.73 23.42 1.58
CA TRP A 170 0.46 22.46 0.48
C TRP A 170 1.71 21.83 -0.09
N GLU A 171 2.83 22.55 -0.12
CA GLU A 171 4.10 22.01 -0.59
C GLU A 171 4.70 21.02 0.41
N ALA A 172 4.66 21.33 1.70
CA ALA A 172 5.08 20.40 2.74
C ALA A 172 4.17 19.17 2.80
N ASP A 173 2.86 19.33 2.60
CA ASP A 173 1.87 18.26 2.52
C ASP A 173 2.20 17.27 1.39
N VAL A 174 2.52 17.76 0.18
CA VAL A 174 2.92 16.90 -0.95
C VAL A 174 4.23 16.17 -0.65
N ARG A 175 5.26 16.88 -0.14
CA ARG A 175 6.54 16.25 0.22
C ARG A 175 6.39 15.18 1.32
N ALA A 176 5.53 15.43 2.31
CA ALA A 176 5.26 14.46 3.37
C ALA A 176 4.56 13.21 2.82
N TYR A 177 3.59 13.38 1.91
CA TYR A 177 2.94 12.26 1.25
C TYR A 177 3.92 11.43 0.41
N ASP A 178 4.82 12.07 -0.35
CA ASP A 178 5.87 11.35 -1.09
C ASP A 178 6.76 10.52 -0.13
N ALA A 179 7.07 11.05 1.05
CA ALA A 179 7.83 10.33 2.07
C ALA A 179 7.05 9.11 2.61
N VAL A 180 5.76 9.28 2.94
CA VAL A 180 4.86 8.17 3.34
C VAL A 180 4.81 7.10 2.26
N TYR A 181 4.57 7.50 1.01
CA TYR A 181 4.42 6.58 -0.11
C TYR A 181 5.69 5.76 -0.38
N ASN A 182 6.85 6.42 -0.42
CA ASN A 182 8.13 5.75 -0.62
C ASN A 182 8.44 4.78 0.53
N HIS A 183 8.17 5.20 1.77
CA HIS A 183 8.39 4.37 2.94
C HIS A 183 7.50 3.11 2.95
N ILE A 184 6.22 3.25 2.60
CA ILE A 184 5.29 2.12 2.60
C ILE A 184 5.64 1.08 1.53
N LEU A 185 6.19 1.50 0.39
CA LEU A 185 6.68 0.57 -0.62
C LEU A 185 7.89 -0.24 -0.12
N MET A 186 8.81 0.38 0.64
CA MET A 186 9.90 -0.36 1.29
C MET A 186 9.38 -1.37 2.30
N MET A 187 8.33 -1.03 3.08
CA MET A 187 7.68 -1.99 3.98
C MET A 187 7.03 -3.14 3.20
N ALA A 188 6.33 -2.86 2.11
CA ALA A 188 5.72 -3.88 1.26
C ALA A 188 6.77 -4.87 0.72
N ASP A 189 7.91 -4.36 0.27
CA ASP A 189 9.02 -5.19 -0.23
C ASP A 189 9.62 -6.04 0.89
N ALA A 190 9.91 -5.46 2.06
CA ALA A 190 10.47 -6.18 3.19
C ALA A 190 9.53 -7.32 3.67
N LEU A 191 8.21 -7.08 3.67
CA LEU A 191 7.22 -8.10 4.00
C LEU A 191 7.18 -9.20 2.93
N SER A 192 7.19 -8.84 1.65
CA SER A 192 7.21 -9.80 0.54
C SER A 192 8.46 -10.67 0.57
N ASP A 193 9.64 -10.06 0.74
CA ASP A 193 10.92 -10.77 0.85
C ASP A 193 10.91 -11.79 1.98
N GLY A 194 10.37 -11.41 3.13
CA GLY A 194 10.26 -12.31 4.27
C GLY A 194 9.35 -13.51 3.98
N ILE A 195 8.23 -13.31 3.31
CA ILE A 195 7.32 -14.39 2.89
C ILE A 195 8.03 -15.33 1.91
N VAL A 196 8.68 -14.79 0.87
CA VAL A 196 9.43 -15.61 -0.10
C VAL A 196 10.51 -16.45 0.58
N LYS A 197 11.26 -15.86 1.51
CA LYS A 197 12.30 -16.55 2.28
C LYS A 197 11.76 -17.66 3.18
N GLN A 198 10.58 -17.46 3.77
CA GLN A 198 9.99 -18.45 4.68
C GLN A 198 9.28 -19.60 3.95
N PHE A 199 8.74 -19.35 2.76
CA PHE A 199 7.96 -20.31 1.99
C PHE A 199 8.54 -20.56 0.59
N PRO A 200 9.85 -20.88 0.44
CA PRO A 200 10.49 -20.95 -0.88
C PRO A 200 9.82 -21.95 -1.82
N GLU A 201 9.20 -23.01 -1.27
CA GLU A 201 8.51 -24.03 -2.05
C GLU A 201 7.30 -23.48 -2.82
N LYS A 202 6.63 -22.44 -2.28
CA LYS A 202 5.47 -21.82 -2.93
C LYS A 202 5.86 -20.99 -4.16
N PHE A 203 7.14 -20.62 -4.27
CA PHE A 203 7.68 -19.72 -5.30
C PHE A 203 8.54 -20.42 -6.35
N LYS A 204 8.76 -21.74 -6.24
CA LYS A 204 9.42 -22.51 -7.29
C LYS A 204 8.65 -22.44 -8.61
N ALA A 205 9.39 -22.37 -9.71
CA ALA A 205 8.81 -22.55 -11.04
C ALA A 205 8.16 -23.93 -11.13
N SER A 206 6.97 -23.98 -11.68
CA SER A 206 6.25 -25.24 -12.01
C SER A 206 6.78 -25.83 -13.28
#